data_df8aa9ca99290eba3973a34cb97c469b
#
_entry.id   df8aa9ca99290eba3973a34cb97c469b
#
_cell.length_a   1.000
_cell.length_b   1.000
_cell.length_c   1.000
_cell.angle_alpha   90.00
_cell.angle_beta   90.00
_cell.angle_gamma   90.00
#
_symmetry.space_group_name_H-M   'P 1'
#
loop_
_entity.id
_entity.type
_entity.pdbx_description
1 polymer ?
#
loop_
_entity_poly.entity_id
_entity_poly.type
_entity_poly.pdbx_seq_one_letter_code
_entity_poly.pdbx_strand_id
1 'polypeptide(L)'
;LKKRTGYIKMFGKLEEDSYENSEMVLRPKTLNAANPPKVREDTAEEKRVELHLHTNMSMMDAITPVETYVKRAKYWGHKAIGITDHGVVQAFLDAQGIADKTGVKVLYGCEGYMVNDMGDVVTNAKSQSLDDTYVVFDLETTGLRKAVDKIIEIGAVKVKDGKIIDRFSTFINPCRELDEKIVKLTKITDDMVKDAPLEDEKLPEFIEWCGDSVLVAHNAGFDVGFVRQWAVNHGQQIENTIIDTVELGKTLIPDLNNYKLDTLCSRLGVSLENHHRAVEDAEATAELFLKMLFMLKEQNITSLDDINELASKNIDKRKIKKY
;
A
#
# COMPACT_ATOMS: atom_id res chain seq x y z
N LEU A 1 14.96 22.92 -42.54
CA LEU A 1 13.77 22.96 -41.65
C LEU A 1 13.62 24.28 -40.85
N LYS A 2 14.49 25.28 -41.06
CA LYS A 2 14.35 26.59 -40.45
C LYS A 2 13.30 27.40 -41.20
N LYS A 3 12.16 27.69 -40.57
CA LYS A 3 11.06 28.59 -40.99
C LYS A 3 9.83 27.98 -41.66
N ARG A 4 9.40 26.78 -41.39
CA ARG A 4 8.01 26.40 -41.65
C ARG A 4 7.37 25.96 -40.30
N THR A 5 6.43 26.75 -39.82
CA THR A 5 5.45 26.37 -38.81
C THR A 5 4.58 25.25 -39.40
N GLY A 6 5.02 24.03 -39.32
CA GLY A 6 4.29 22.88 -39.88
C GLY A 6 4.40 21.66 -38.99
N TYR A 7 3.39 20.85 -39.07
CA TYR A 7 3.38 19.53 -38.41
C TYR A 7 4.07 18.51 -39.30
N ILE A 8 4.79 17.58 -38.71
CA ILE A 8 5.41 16.45 -39.39
C ILE A 8 4.83 15.15 -38.89
N LYS A 9 4.63 14.21 -39.79
CA LYS A 9 4.31 12.82 -39.48
C LYS A 9 5.56 11.99 -39.66
N MET A 10 5.99 11.35 -38.60
CA MET A 10 7.15 10.45 -38.62
C MET A 10 6.66 9.01 -38.62
N PHE A 11 7.34 8.18 -39.43
CA PHE A 11 7.21 6.73 -39.36
C PHE A 11 8.59 6.14 -39.19
N GLY A 12 8.76 5.26 -38.22
CA GLY A 12 10.06 4.69 -37.87
C GLY A 12 9.95 3.48 -36.98
N LYS A 13 11.09 3.00 -36.53
CA LYS A 13 11.20 1.90 -35.56
C LYS A 13 11.45 2.47 -34.19
N LEU A 14 10.74 1.96 -33.22
CA LEU A 14 11.03 2.21 -31.80
C LEU A 14 12.06 1.18 -31.37
N GLU A 15 13.20 1.61 -30.84
CA GLU A 15 14.27 0.73 -30.36
C GLU A 15 15.00 1.38 -29.19
N GLU A 16 15.65 0.56 -28.37
CA GLU A 16 16.45 1.06 -27.25
C GLU A 16 17.67 1.84 -27.76
N ASP A 17 17.98 2.96 -27.10
CA ASP A 17 19.20 3.70 -27.38
C ASP A 17 20.39 3.01 -26.74
N SER A 18 21.41 2.71 -27.56
CA SER A 18 22.64 2.07 -27.10
C SER A 18 23.57 3.01 -26.31
N TYR A 19 23.26 4.31 -26.22
CA TYR A 19 24.10 5.32 -25.57
C TYR A 19 23.54 5.85 -24.25
N GLU A 20 22.24 5.83 -24.05
CA GLU A 20 21.59 6.27 -22.82
C GLU A 20 20.71 5.14 -22.25
N ASN A 21 21.25 4.40 -21.31
CA ASN A 21 20.60 3.42 -20.43
C ASN A 21 19.10 3.16 -20.69
N SER A 22 18.80 2.32 -21.67
CA SER A 22 17.47 1.75 -21.90
C SER A 22 16.34 2.74 -22.25
N GLU A 23 16.64 3.95 -22.71
CA GLU A 23 15.61 4.83 -23.24
C GLU A 23 15.13 4.38 -24.62
N MET A 24 13.80 4.37 -24.79
CA MET A 24 13.19 4.02 -26.07
C MET A 24 13.20 5.24 -26.99
N VAL A 25 13.94 5.14 -28.09
CA VAL A 25 14.03 6.20 -29.11
C VAL A 25 13.34 5.82 -30.40
N LEU A 26 12.67 6.79 -31.02
CA LEU A 26 12.07 6.62 -32.32
C LEU A 26 13.12 6.96 -33.42
N ARG A 27 13.61 5.96 -34.16
CA ARG A 27 14.46 6.17 -35.34
C ARG A 27 13.59 6.31 -36.59
N PRO A 28 13.44 7.54 -37.10
CA PRO A 28 12.55 7.78 -38.22
C PRO A 28 13.11 7.21 -39.52
N LYS A 29 12.27 6.48 -40.25
CA LYS A 29 12.54 6.04 -41.61
C LYS A 29 12.00 7.02 -42.67
N THR A 30 10.87 7.66 -42.35
CA THR A 30 10.26 8.66 -43.23
C THR A 30 9.73 9.84 -42.41
N LEU A 31 9.87 11.03 -43.02
CA LEU A 31 9.38 12.29 -42.51
C LEU A 31 8.50 12.93 -43.58
N ASN A 32 7.22 13.09 -43.32
CA ASN A 32 6.27 13.73 -44.22
C ASN A 32 5.70 14.99 -43.60
N ALA A 33 5.42 15.99 -44.43
CA ALA A 33 4.61 17.12 -43.98
C ALA A 33 3.21 16.62 -43.61
N ALA A 34 2.67 17.13 -42.50
CA ALA A 34 1.34 16.78 -42.03
C ALA A 34 0.50 18.04 -41.82
N ASN A 35 -0.80 17.88 -41.94
CA ASN A 35 -1.73 18.90 -41.46
C ASN A 35 -1.76 18.93 -39.94
N PRO A 36 -2.04 20.10 -39.33
CA PRO A 36 -2.26 20.16 -37.89
C PRO A 36 -3.37 19.18 -37.48
N PRO A 37 -3.23 18.50 -36.32
CA PRO A 37 -4.29 17.65 -35.83
C PRO A 37 -5.57 18.48 -35.65
N LYS A 38 -6.72 17.87 -35.94
CA LYS A 38 -8.00 18.55 -35.66
C LYS A 38 -8.08 18.90 -34.19
N VAL A 39 -8.31 20.18 -33.94
CA VAL A 39 -8.57 20.64 -32.57
C VAL A 39 -9.91 20.04 -32.14
N ARG A 40 -9.94 19.42 -30.96
CA ARG A 40 -11.19 18.95 -30.38
C ARG A 40 -12.07 20.15 -30.01
N GLU A 41 -13.33 20.06 -30.37
CA GLU A 41 -14.36 21.04 -30.03
C GLU A 41 -15.29 20.44 -28.99
N ASP A 42 -15.74 21.28 -28.06
CA ASP A 42 -16.87 20.94 -27.21
C ASP A 42 -18.15 21.39 -27.90
N THR A 43 -18.91 20.45 -28.41
CA THR A 43 -20.17 20.68 -29.13
C THR A 43 -21.40 20.54 -28.25
N ALA A 44 -21.24 20.32 -26.93
CA ALA A 44 -22.35 20.22 -26.01
C ALA A 44 -23.11 21.57 -25.95
N GLU A 45 -24.42 21.52 -25.95
CA GLU A 45 -25.29 22.70 -25.84
C GLU A 45 -25.13 23.32 -24.45
N GLU A 46 -25.17 22.51 -23.42
CA GLU A 46 -24.87 22.89 -22.05
C GLU A 46 -23.42 22.49 -21.68
N LYS A 47 -22.61 23.48 -21.31
CA LYS A 47 -21.19 23.28 -20.99
C LYS A 47 -20.98 22.79 -19.57
N ARG A 48 -20.26 21.68 -19.43
CA ARG A 48 -19.84 21.17 -18.14
C ARG A 48 -18.77 22.05 -17.50
N VAL A 49 -18.76 22.15 -16.19
CA VAL A 49 -17.63 22.68 -15.42
C VAL A 49 -16.74 21.52 -14.99
N GLU A 50 -15.47 21.58 -15.39
CA GLU A 50 -14.49 20.61 -14.89
C GLU A 50 -14.13 20.96 -13.44
N LEU A 51 -14.25 19.98 -12.54
CA LEU A 51 -14.01 20.15 -11.11
C LEU A 51 -12.81 19.37 -10.59
N HIS A 52 -12.23 18.48 -11.40
CA HIS A 52 -11.08 17.64 -11.05
C HIS A 52 -10.03 17.72 -12.16
N LEU A 53 -9.01 18.55 -11.97
CA LEU A 53 -8.02 18.83 -12.98
C LEU A 53 -6.65 19.04 -12.36
N HIS A 54 -5.66 18.35 -12.89
CA HIS A 54 -4.26 18.45 -12.50
C HIS A 54 -3.47 19.26 -13.52
N THR A 55 -2.70 20.21 -13.04
CA THR A 55 -1.74 20.99 -13.84
C THR A 55 -0.35 20.33 -13.76
N ASN A 56 0.62 20.91 -14.48
CA ASN A 56 2.02 20.50 -14.38
C ASN A 56 2.64 20.70 -12.97
N MET A 57 1.89 21.25 -12.02
CA MET A 57 2.31 21.29 -10.60
C MET A 57 2.05 19.96 -9.88
N SER A 58 1.18 19.12 -10.43
CA SER A 58 1.06 17.71 -10.03
C SER A 58 2.19 16.91 -10.68
N MET A 59 3.40 16.96 -10.08
CA MET A 59 4.61 16.34 -10.63
C MET A 59 4.40 14.84 -10.86
N MET A 60 4.95 14.32 -11.98
CA MET A 60 4.86 12.93 -12.44
C MET A 60 3.45 12.47 -12.85
N ASP A 61 2.42 13.31 -12.73
CA ASP A 61 1.04 13.00 -13.09
C ASP A 61 0.55 13.82 -14.28
N ALA A 62 0.81 15.13 -14.29
CA ALA A 62 0.38 16.01 -15.37
C ALA A 62 1.51 16.90 -15.92
N ILE A 63 1.39 17.28 -17.19
CA ILE A 63 2.43 18.05 -17.92
C ILE A 63 1.91 19.38 -18.46
N THR A 64 0.61 19.64 -18.36
CA THR A 64 -0.02 20.80 -19.00
C THR A 64 -0.09 21.99 -18.06
N PRO A 65 0.46 23.17 -18.42
CA PRO A 65 0.36 24.38 -17.62
C PRO A 65 -1.10 24.86 -17.47
N VAL A 66 -1.42 25.43 -16.32
CA VAL A 66 -2.75 25.93 -15.98
C VAL A 66 -3.28 26.94 -17.02
N GLU A 67 -2.42 27.79 -17.56
CA GLU A 67 -2.77 28.75 -18.60
C GLU A 67 -3.40 28.10 -19.83
N THR A 68 -2.87 26.95 -20.25
CA THR A 68 -3.39 26.18 -21.39
C THR A 68 -4.81 25.69 -21.14
N TYR A 69 -5.08 25.20 -19.94
CA TYR A 69 -6.40 24.73 -19.55
C TYR A 69 -7.43 25.86 -19.49
N VAL A 70 -7.09 26.98 -18.85
CA VAL A 70 -8.01 28.12 -18.74
C VAL A 70 -8.30 28.73 -20.11
N LYS A 71 -7.30 28.87 -20.99
CA LYS A 71 -7.50 29.31 -22.39
C LYS A 71 -8.38 28.34 -23.17
N ARG A 72 -8.24 27.04 -22.96
CA ARG A 72 -9.08 26.01 -23.61
C ARG A 72 -10.52 26.10 -23.10
N ALA A 73 -10.72 26.26 -21.82
CA ALA A 73 -12.05 26.46 -21.20
C ALA A 73 -12.73 27.71 -21.83
N LYS A 74 -11.99 28.83 -21.95
CA LYS A 74 -12.50 30.03 -22.64
C LYS A 74 -12.91 29.77 -24.09
N TYR A 75 -12.03 29.05 -24.84
CA TYR A 75 -12.26 28.73 -26.24
C TYR A 75 -13.51 27.85 -26.43
N TRP A 76 -13.78 26.93 -25.54
CA TRP A 76 -14.97 26.09 -25.55
C TRP A 76 -16.21 26.70 -24.95
N GLY A 77 -16.11 27.93 -24.39
CA GLY A 77 -17.22 28.63 -23.80
C GLY A 77 -17.61 28.15 -22.41
N HIS A 78 -16.72 27.48 -21.70
CA HIS A 78 -16.94 27.07 -20.30
C HIS A 78 -16.94 28.33 -19.41
N LYS A 79 -17.87 28.38 -18.44
CA LYS A 79 -18.00 29.48 -17.51
C LYS A 79 -16.98 29.42 -16.36
N ALA A 80 -16.57 28.21 -15.99
CA ALA A 80 -15.65 27.98 -14.89
C ALA A 80 -14.82 26.73 -15.14
N ILE A 81 -13.70 26.60 -14.40
CA ILE A 81 -12.83 25.43 -14.36
C ILE A 81 -12.26 25.29 -12.95
N GLY A 82 -12.26 24.06 -12.42
CA GLY A 82 -11.59 23.73 -11.16
C GLY A 82 -10.12 23.36 -11.38
N ILE A 83 -9.28 23.66 -10.42
CA ILE A 83 -7.89 23.23 -10.35
C ILE A 83 -7.72 22.51 -9.04
N THR A 84 -7.27 21.25 -9.11
CA THR A 84 -7.18 20.34 -7.97
C THR A 84 -5.88 19.54 -8.04
N ASP A 85 -4.74 20.24 -8.00
CA ASP A 85 -3.44 19.60 -8.01
C ASP A 85 -3.23 18.73 -6.76
N HIS A 86 -2.44 17.67 -6.88
CA HIS A 86 -2.12 16.73 -5.80
C HIS A 86 -1.36 17.40 -4.66
N GLY A 87 -2.02 17.64 -3.53
CA GLY A 87 -1.42 18.12 -2.29
C GLY A 87 -0.77 19.51 -2.36
N VAL A 88 -0.93 20.25 -3.48
CA VAL A 88 -0.24 21.52 -3.73
C VAL A 88 -1.17 22.59 -4.29
N VAL A 89 -0.75 23.85 -4.14
CA VAL A 89 -1.51 25.04 -4.58
C VAL A 89 -0.69 26.01 -5.44
N GLN A 90 0.46 25.58 -5.94
CA GLN A 90 1.40 26.43 -6.68
C GLN A 90 0.81 27.03 -7.95
N ALA A 91 -0.14 26.34 -8.61
CA ALA A 91 -0.80 26.85 -9.81
C ALA A 91 -1.72 28.06 -9.57
N PHE A 92 -2.05 28.40 -8.32
CA PHE A 92 -3.11 29.37 -8.01
C PHE A 92 -2.80 30.80 -8.48
N LEU A 93 -1.55 31.25 -8.34
CA LEU A 93 -1.16 32.60 -8.79
C LEU A 93 -1.24 32.74 -10.31
N ASP A 94 -0.73 31.73 -11.03
CA ASP A 94 -0.80 31.71 -12.50
C ASP A 94 -2.24 31.58 -12.98
N ALA A 95 -3.06 30.77 -12.28
CA ALA A 95 -4.48 30.63 -12.56
C ALA A 95 -5.24 31.93 -12.38
N GLN A 96 -4.96 32.70 -11.31
CA GLN A 96 -5.56 34.02 -11.08
C GLN A 96 -5.20 34.98 -12.21
N GLY A 97 -3.91 35.07 -12.56
CA GLY A 97 -3.44 35.98 -13.62
C GLY A 97 -4.05 35.70 -14.99
N ILE A 98 -4.36 34.42 -15.30
CA ILE A 98 -5.01 34.05 -16.57
C ILE A 98 -6.55 34.18 -16.47
N ALA A 99 -7.14 33.91 -15.32
CA ALA A 99 -8.56 34.13 -15.06
C ALA A 99 -8.96 35.59 -15.30
N ASP A 100 -8.19 36.54 -14.77
CA ASP A 100 -8.40 37.98 -14.93
C ASP A 100 -8.37 38.41 -16.41
N LYS A 101 -7.49 37.79 -17.21
CA LYS A 101 -7.35 38.09 -18.65
C LYS A 101 -8.45 37.43 -19.50
N THR A 102 -8.95 36.28 -19.10
CA THR A 102 -9.90 35.49 -19.91
C THR A 102 -11.35 35.67 -19.50
N GLY A 103 -11.61 36.07 -18.25
CA GLY A 103 -12.94 36.13 -17.64
C GLY A 103 -13.53 34.77 -17.32
N VAL A 104 -12.75 33.68 -17.36
CA VAL A 104 -13.16 32.35 -16.90
C VAL A 104 -13.03 32.30 -15.39
N LYS A 105 -14.08 31.88 -14.70
CA LYS A 105 -14.02 31.67 -13.25
C LYS A 105 -13.16 30.45 -12.91
N VAL A 106 -12.10 30.64 -12.11
CA VAL A 106 -11.33 29.57 -11.57
C VAL A 106 -11.85 29.16 -10.18
N LEU A 107 -12.04 27.86 -9.98
CA LEU A 107 -12.38 27.27 -8.70
C LEU A 107 -11.09 26.66 -8.14
N TYR A 108 -10.65 27.19 -7.00
CA TYR A 108 -9.41 26.80 -6.36
C TYR A 108 -9.65 25.63 -5.41
N GLY A 109 -9.06 24.50 -5.67
CA GLY A 109 -9.12 23.27 -4.87
C GLY A 109 -7.76 22.61 -4.77
N CYS A 110 -7.68 21.62 -3.94
CA CYS A 110 -6.51 20.78 -3.79
C CYS A 110 -6.97 19.34 -3.60
N GLU A 111 -6.37 18.40 -4.28
CA GLU A 111 -6.60 16.99 -4.01
C GLU A 111 -5.84 16.58 -2.76
N GLY A 112 -6.57 16.45 -1.67
CA GLY A 112 -6.02 16.07 -0.38
C GLY A 112 -5.91 14.54 -0.25
N TYR A 113 -4.79 14.08 0.28
CA TYR A 113 -4.64 12.69 0.69
C TYR A 113 -5.18 12.53 2.10
N MET A 114 -6.33 11.85 2.23
CA MET A 114 -6.83 11.46 3.54
C MET A 114 -6.22 10.13 3.92
N VAL A 115 -5.28 10.17 4.84
CA VAL A 115 -4.77 8.96 5.49
C VAL A 115 -5.62 8.72 6.73
N ASN A 116 -6.24 7.55 6.80
CA ASN A 116 -6.79 7.07 8.05
C ASN A 116 -5.60 6.59 8.90
N ASP A 117 -5.05 7.49 9.74
CA ASP A 117 -3.98 7.14 10.69
C ASP A 117 -4.47 6.18 11.79
N MET A 118 -5.73 5.82 11.73
CA MET A 118 -6.38 4.86 12.61
C MET A 118 -6.52 3.55 11.86
N GLY A 119 -5.44 2.77 11.77
CA GLY A 119 -5.55 1.37 11.46
C GLY A 119 -6.40 0.71 12.55
N ASP A 120 -7.43 -0.02 12.16
CA ASP A 120 -8.13 -0.87 13.11
C ASP A 120 -7.11 -1.87 13.69
N VAL A 121 -7.00 -1.90 15.01
CA VAL A 121 -6.17 -2.90 15.68
C VAL A 121 -6.73 -4.29 15.39
N VAL A 122 -8.07 -4.39 15.41
CA VAL A 122 -8.83 -5.61 15.16
C VAL A 122 -9.74 -5.39 13.96
N THR A 123 -9.57 -6.20 12.92
CA THR A 123 -10.45 -6.21 11.74
C THR A 123 -11.34 -7.44 11.77
N ASN A 124 -12.59 -7.29 11.32
CA ASN A 124 -13.57 -8.37 11.25
C ASN A 124 -13.80 -9.07 12.61
N ALA A 125 -13.92 -8.27 13.69
CA ALA A 125 -14.24 -8.78 15.02
C ALA A 125 -15.60 -9.48 15.02
N LYS A 126 -15.71 -10.59 15.76
CA LYS A 126 -16.90 -11.43 15.87
C LYS A 126 -17.31 -11.61 17.34
N SER A 127 -17.13 -10.57 18.14
CA SER A 127 -17.41 -10.58 19.58
C SER A 127 -16.65 -11.66 20.37
N GLN A 128 -15.40 -11.95 19.94
CA GLN A 128 -14.53 -12.92 20.64
C GLN A 128 -13.98 -12.31 21.94
N SER A 129 -13.74 -13.18 22.91
CA SER A 129 -13.03 -12.81 24.14
C SER A 129 -11.51 -12.76 23.91
N LEU A 130 -10.76 -12.20 24.86
CA LEU A 130 -9.30 -12.24 24.83
C LEU A 130 -8.70 -13.64 25.12
N ASP A 131 -9.52 -14.62 25.47
CA ASP A 131 -9.08 -16.00 25.75
C ASP A 131 -9.33 -16.96 24.56
N ASP A 132 -9.45 -16.41 23.35
CA ASP A 132 -9.66 -17.18 22.14
C ASP A 132 -8.36 -17.90 21.68
N THR A 133 -8.47 -18.69 20.60
CA THR A 133 -7.32 -19.32 19.95
C THR A 133 -6.77 -18.36 18.91
N TYR A 134 -5.47 -18.13 18.94
CA TYR A 134 -4.76 -17.24 18.01
C TYR A 134 -3.81 -18.04 17.13
N VAL A 135 -3.72 -17.66 15.88
CA VAL A 135 -2.65 -18.05 14.95
C VAL A 135 -1.79 -16.83 14.71
N VAL A 136 -0.61 -16.82 15.27
CA VAL A 136 0.38 -15.76 15.05
C VAL A 136 1.31 -16.23 13.93
N PHE A 137 1.45 -15.46 12.87
CA PHE A 137 2.22 -15.88 11.71
C PHE A 137 2.98 -14.73 11.04
N ASP A 138 4.00 -15.10 10.32
CA ASP A 138 4.87 -14.25 9.54
C ASP A 138 5.19 -14.93 8.21
N LEU A 139 5.41 -14.14 7.15
CA LEU A 139 5.72 -14.61 5.81
C LEU A 139 7.01 -13.99 5.30
N GLU A 140 7.88 -14.81 4.72
CA GLU A 140 8.93 -14.31 3.85
C GLU A 140 8.49 -14.40 2.38
N THR A 141 8.83 -13.37 1.61
CA THR A 141 8.33 -13.21 0.24
C THR A 141 9.44 -12.76 -0.72
N THR A 142 9.22 -12.94 -2.01
CA THR A 142 10.14 -12.45 -3.06
C THR A 142 10.07 -10.94 -3.29
N GLY A 143 9.18 -10.22 -2.58
CA GLY A 143 8.99 -8.77 -2.70
C GLY A 143 7.71 -8.30 -2.03
N LEU A 144 7.33 -7.04 -2.22
CA LEU A 144 6.26 -6.40 -1.48
C LEU A 144 4.89 -6.38 -2.20
N ARG A 145 4.84 -6.79 -3.46
CA ARG A 145 3.65 -6.66 -4.31
C ARG A 145 2.83 -7.94 -4.33
N LYS A 146 1.78 -8.00 -3.56
CA LYS A 146 0.89 -9.17 -3.36
C LYS A 146 0.36 -9.79 -4.67
N ALA A 147 0.19 -9.00 -5.73
CA ALA A 147 -0.31 -9.48 -7.02
C ALA A 147 0.77 -10.13 -7.91
N VAL A 148 2.05 -9.98 -7.59
CA VAL A 148 3.17 -10.40 -8.47
C VAL A 148 4.21 -11.21 -7.72
N ASP A 149 4.50 -10.83 -6.49
CA ASP A 149 5.52 -11.47 -5.67
C ASP A 149 4.96 -12.73 -4.99
N LYS A 150 5.85 -13.63 -4.61
CA LYS A 150 5.53 -14.98 -4.14
C LYS A 150 5.95 -15.17 -2.70
N ILE A 151 5.22 -15.99 -1.96
CA ILE A 151 5.63 -16.45 -0.63
C ILE A 151 6.76 -17.47 -0.80
N ILE A 152 7.77 -17.39 0.05
CA ILE A 152 8.90 -18.32 0.07
C ILE A 152 9.07 -19.06 1.41
N GLU A 153 8.50 -18.53 2.50
CA GLU A 153 8.41 -19.23 3.79
C GLU A 153 7.12 -18.81 4.49
N ILE A 154 6.47 -19.76 5.16
CA ILE A 154 5.40 -19.53 6.13
C ILE A 154 5.90 -20.01 7.48
N GLY A 155 5.89 -19.12 8.47
CA GLY A 155 6.11 -19.44 9.88
C GLY A 155 4.91 -19.08 10.71
N ALA A 156 4.36 -20.01 11.48
CA ALA A 156 3.19 -19.74 12.30
C ALA A 156 3.18 -20.56 13.58
N VAL A 157 2.59 -19.98 14.62
CA VAL A 157 2.35 -20.66 15.89
C VAL A 157 0.88 -20.49 16.30
N LYS A 158 0.31 -21.56 16.82
CA LYS A 158 -1.03 -21.54 17.40
C LYS A 158 -0.91 -21.34 18.91
N VAL A 159 -1.60 -20.32 19.40
CA VAL A 159 -1.55 -19.90 20.82
C VAL A 159 -2.92 -20.07 21.45
N LYS A 160 -2.95 -20.68 22.62
CA LYS A 160 -4.14 -20.80 23.45
C LYS A 160 -3.75 -20.79 24.93
N ASP A 161 -4.56 -20.18 25.79
CA ASP A 161 -4.36 -20.08 27.24
C ASP A 161 -2.93 -19.61 27.61
N GLY A 162 -2.40 -18.65 26.83
CA GLY A 162 -1.08 -18.07 27.06
C GLY A 162 0.10 -18.99 26.69
N LYS A 163 -0.12 -20.05 25.91
CA LYS A 163 0.91 -21.01 25.51
C LYS A 163 0.84 -21.31 24.02
N ILE A 164 2.00 -21.54 23.43
CA ILE A 164 2.10 -22.13 22.09
C ILE A 164 1.71 -23.60 22.20
N ILE A 165 0.69 -24.01 21.44
CA ILE A 165 0.14 -25.35 21.44
C ILE A 165 0.46 -26.13 20.15
N ASP A 166 0.76 -25.42 19.06
CA ASP A 166 1.08 -26.03 17.76
C ASP A 166 1.94 -25.08 16.91
N ARG A 167 2.58 -25.62 15.87
CA ARG A 167 3.46 -24.89 14.95
C ARG A 167 3.22 -25.30 13.52
N PHE A 168 3.30 -24.35 12.60
CA PHE A 168 3.33 -24.58 11.17
C PHE A 168 4.54 -23.86 10.59
N SER A 169 5.42 -24.59 9.92
CA SER A 169 6.59 -24.01 9.28
C SER A 169 6.89 -24.75 7.98
N THR A 170 7.01 -24.00 6.89
CA THR A 170 7.33 -24.58 5.58
C THR A 170 7.98 -23.55 4.67
N PHE A 171 8.96 -24.01 3.87
CA PHE A 171 9.36 -23.26 2.69
C PHE A 171 8.37 -23.49 1.55
N ILE A 172 8.34 -22.53 0.63
CA ILE A 172 7.52 -22.58 -0.58
C ILE A 172 8.40 -22.27 -1.78
N ASN A 173 8.24 -23.06 -2.84
CA ASN A 173 8.93 -22.83 -4.10
C ASN A 173 8.25 -21.69 -4.88
N PRO A 174 8.92 -20.56 -5.09
CA PRO A 174 8.35 -19.43 -5.83
C PRO A 174 8.32 -19.64 -7.35
N CYS A 175 8.83 -20.78 -7.85
CA CYS A 175 9.00 -21.10 -9.27
C CYS A 175 9.82 -20.04 -10.06
N ARG A 176 10.74 -19.37 -9.39
CA ARG A 176 11.67 -18.39 -9.96
C ARG A 176 12.91 -18.24 -9.07
N GLU A 177 13.99 -17.75 -9.64
CA GLU A 177 15.20 -17.42 -8.89
C GLU A 177 14.94 -16.26 -7.92
N LEU A 178 15.58 -16.29 -6.77
CA LEU A 178 15.49 -15.26 -5.74
C LEU A 178 16.46 -14.11 -6.05
N ASP A 179 15.97 -12.88 -5.93
CA ASP A 179 16.82 -11.68 -6.03
C ASP A 179 17.87 -11.71 -4.89
N GLU A 180 19.10 -11.33 -5.19
CA GLU A 180 20.19 -11.26 -4.20
C GLU A 180 19.84 -10.44 -2.95
N LYS A 181 18.98 -9.41 -3.11
CA LYS A 181 18.51 -8.59 -1.99
C LYS A 181 17.61 -9.39 -1.05
N ILE A 182 16.75 -10.26 -1.60
CA ILE A 182 15.88 -11.14 -0.82
C ILE A 182 16.74 -12.17 -0.08
N VAL A 183 17.66 -12.85 -0.78
CA VAL A 183 18.59 -13.80 -0.16
C VAL A 183 19.39 -13.14 0.97
N LYS A 184 19.87 -11.92 0.77
CA LYS A 184 20.60 -11.17 1.79
C LYS A 184 19.75 -10.79 2.99
N LEU A 185 18.47 -10.46 2.77
CA LEU A 185 17.51 -10.07 3.81
C LEU A 185 17.06 -11.26 4.63
N THR A 186 16.48 -12.28 3.96
CA THR A 186 15.82 -13.42 4.58
C THR A 186 16.76 -14.59 4.91
N LYS A 187 17.96 -14.59 4.31
CA LYS A 187 18.92 -15.71 4.33
C LYS A 187 18.39 -17.00 3.67
N ILE A 188 17.24 -16.93 3.01
CA ILE A 188 16.68 -18.03 2.23
C ILE A 188 17.36 -18.02 0.86
N THR A 189 17.88 -19.17 0.46
CA THR A 189 18.56 -19.38 -0.83
C THR A 189 17.70 -20.19 -1.79
N ASP A 190 18.01 -20.12 -3.10
CA ASP A 190 17.33 -20.92 -4.11
C ASP A 190 17.40 -22.43 -3.78
N ASP A 191 18.54 -22.90 -3.26
CA ASP A 191 18.70 -24.31 -2.85
C ASP A 191 17.72 -24.74 -1.74
N MET A 192 17.29 -23.81 -0.88
CA MET A 192 16.34 -24.12 0.20
C MET A 192 14.90 -24.23 -0.29
N VAL A 193 14.55 -23.53 -1.37
CA VAL A 193 13.17 -23.44 -1.87
C VAL A 193 12.91 -24.23 -3.15
N LYS A 194 13.93 -24.62 -3.91
CA LYS A 194 13.77 -25.28 -5.22
C LYS A 194 12.98 -26.58 -5.18
N ASP A 195 13.14 -27.36 -4.11
CA ASP A 195 12.47 -28.66 -3.91
C ASP A 195 11.30 -28.53 -2.90
N ALA A 196 10.97 -27.30 -2.47
CA ALA A 196 9.85 -27.05 -1.57
C ALA A 196 8.51 -27.18 -2.32
N PRO A 197 7.41 -27.45 -1.61
CA PRO A 197 6.08 -27.49 -2.21
C PRO A 197 5.66 -26.14 -2.78
N LEU A 198 4.67 -26.15 -3.66
CA LEU A 198 4.12 -24.93 -4.27
C LEU A 198 3.14 -24.20 -3.34
N GLU A 199 2.89 -22.90 -3.62
CA GLU A 199 1.84 -22.12 -2.92
C GLU A 199 0.49 -22.84 -2.94
N ASP A 200 0.11 -23.40 -4.10
CA ASP A 200 -1.19 -24.06 -4.31
C ASP A 200 -1.34 -25.37 -3.53
N GLU A 201 -0.25 -25.93 -3.03
CA GLU A 201 -0.26 -27.10 -2.16
C GLU A 201 -0.31 -26.69 -0.67
N LYS A 202 0.46 -25.66 -0.29
CA LYS A 202 0.67 -25.32 1.13
C LYS A 202 -0.27 -24.26 1.68
N LEU A 203 -0.74 -23.33 0.87
CA LEU A 203 -1.70 -22.35 1.36
C LEU A 203 -3.06 -22.93 1.74
N PRO A 204 -3.64 -23.91 0.99
CA PRO A 204 -4.85 -24.59 1.46
C PRO A 204 -4.63 -25.29 2.81
N GLU A 205 -3.52 -25.99 2.99
CA GLU A 205 -3.16 -26.67 4.25
C GLU A 205 -2.99 -25.67 5.40
N PHE A 206 -2.32 -24.53 5.14
CA PHE A 206 -2.17 -23.45 6.12
C PHE A 206 -3.51 -22.84 6.52
N ILE A 207 -4.39 -22.52 5.55
CA ILE A 207 -5.72 -21.96 5.79
C ILE A 207 -6.59 -22.94 6.61
N GLU A 208 -6.55 -24.24 6.26
CA GLU A 208 -7.26 -25.28 7.01
C GLU A 208 -6.69 -25.40 8.44
N TRP A 209 -5.37 -25.36 8.59
CA TRP A 209 -4.72 -25.36 9.90
C TRP A 209 -5.08 -24.13 10.73
N CYS A 210 -5.24 -22.94 10.12
CA CYS A 210 -5.74 -21.75 10.83
C CYS A 210 -7.15 -21.94 11.35
N GLY A 211 -8.03 -22.58 10.59
CA GLY A 211 -9.45 -22.76 10.94
C GLY A 211 -10.11 -21.41 11.24
N ASP A 212 -10.92 -21.37 12.28
CA ASP A 212 -11.64 -20.17 12.74
C ASP A 212 -10.81 -19.30 13.73
N SER A 213 -9.55 -19.61 13.94
CA SER A 213 -8.68 -18.89 14.89
C SER A 213 -8.55 -17.42 14.51
N VAL A 214 -8.31 -16.57 15.49
CA VAL A 214 -7.94 -15.16 15.27
C VAL A 214 -6.54 -15.10 14.68
N LEU A 215 -6.37 -14.45 13.53
CA LEU A 215 -5.07 -14.27 12.87
C LEU A 215 -4.35 -13.05 13.47
N VAL A 216 -3.09 -13.22 13.81
CA VAL A 216 -2.24 -12.16 14.36
C VAL A 216 -0.97 -12.07 13.56
N ALA A 217 -0.58 -10.87 13.15
CA ALA A 217 0.71 -10.63 12.50
C ALA A 217 1.27 -9.26 12.85
N HIS A 218 2.56 -9.07 12.63
CA HIS A 218 3.23 -7.80 12.82
C HIS A 218 3.21 -7.00 11.53
N ASN A 219 2.40 -5.94 11.44
CA ASN A 219 1.98 -5.27 10.20
C ASN A 219 1.09 -6.19 9.34
N ALA A 220 0.04 -6.71 9.98
CA ALA A 220 -0.85 -7.76 9.46
C ALA A 220 -1.39 -7.50 8.04
N GLY A 221 -1.49 -6.23 7.65
CA GLY A 221 -1.86 -5.84 6.29
C GLY A 221 -0.94 -6.42 5.21
N PHE A 222 0.32 -6.71 5.53
CA PHE A 222 1.28 -7.35 4.62
C PHE A 222 0.99 -8.86 4.50
N ASP A 223 1.13 -9.60 5.58
CA ASP A 223 1.07 -11.07 5.59
C ASP A 223 -0.31 -11.59 5.22
N VAL A 224 -1.34 -11.11 5.90
CA VAL A 224 -2.73 -11.45 5.58
C VAL A 224 -3.09 -11.06 4.15
N GLY A 225 -2.49 -9.98 3.65
CA GLY A 225 -2.72 -9.53 2.29
C GLY A 225 -2.22 -10.50 1.21
N PHE A 226 -1.09 -11.19 1.43
CA PHE A 226 -0.61 -12.24 0.53
C PHE A 226 -1.54 -13.46 0.56
N VAL A 227 -1.91 -13.93 1.75
CA VAL A 227 -2.84 -15.06 1.90
C VAL A 227 -4.21 -14.74 1.28
N ARG A 228 -4.75 -13.54 1.51
CA ARG A 228 -6.00 -13.08 0.89
C ARG A 228 -5.92 -12.99 -0.63
N GLN A 229 -4.80 -12.48 -1.17
CA GLN A 229 -4.63 -12.40 -2.62
C GLN A 229 -4.64 -13.77 -3.27
N TRP A 230 -3.95 -14.74 -2.65
CA TRP A 230 -3.98 -16.12 -3.10
C TRP A 230 -5.40 -16.69 -3.02
N ALA A 231 -6.09 -16.53 -1.89
CA ALA A 231 -7.45 -17.04 -1.67
C ALA A 231 -8.45 -16.48 -2.71
N VAL A 232 -8.41 -15.16 -2.96
CA VAL A 232 -9.26 -14.51 -3.97
C VAL A 232 -9.00 -15.09 -5.37
N ASN A 233 -7.74 -15.31 -5.74
CA ASN A 233 -7.39 -15.90 -7.03
C ASN A 233 -7.92 -17.34 -7.19
N HIS A 234 -8.21 -18.03 -6.07
CA HIS A 234 -8.76 -19.39 -6.04
C HIS A 234 -10.25 -19.45 -5.66
N GLY A 235 -10.94 -18.28 -5.69
CA GLY A 235 -12.36 -18.20 -5.39
C GLY A 235 -12.72 -18.42 -3.92
N GLN A 236 -11.76 -18.23 -3.01
CA GLN A 236 -11.92 -18.36 -1.56
C GLN A 236 -11.86 -16.99 -0.87
N GLN A 237 -12.33 -16.92 0.38
CA GLN A 237 -12.27 -15.73 1.21
C GLN A 237 -11.69 -16.07 2.58
N ILE A 238 -10.89 -15.17 3.15
CA ILE A 238 -10.37 -15.24 4.50
C ILE A 238 -11.25 -14.35 5.39
N GLU A 239 -12.12 -14.96 6.16
CA GLU A 239 -13.09 -14.28 7.01
C GLU A 239 -12.69 -14.25 8.49
N ASN A 240 -11.48 -14.67 8.81
CA ASN A 240 -10.95 -14.65 10.18
C ASN A 240 -10.91 -13.22 10.73
N THR A 241 -11.08 -13.09 12.03
CA THR A 241 -10.71 -11.88 12.76
C THR A 241 -9.20 -11.71 12.71
N ILE A 242 -8.72 -10.49 12.50
CA ILE A 242 -7.30 -10.19 12.35
C ILE A 242 -6.90 -9.14 13.37
N ILE A 243 -5.75 -9.33 14.01
CA ILE A 243 -5.12 -8.37 14.92
C ILE A 243 -3.76 -7.94 14.35
N ASP A 244 -3.53 -6.63 14.27
CA ASP A 244 -2.25 -6.05 13.90
C ASP A 244 -1.48 -5.62 15.15
N THR A 245 -0.34 -6.27 15.42
CA THR A 245 0.47 -5.95 16.61
C THR A 245 1.20 -4.62 16.51
N VAL A 246 1.37 -4.03 15.33
CA VAL A 246 1.88 -2.65 15.17
C VAL A 246 0.84 -1.66 15.70
N GLU A 247 -0.41 -1.79 15.27
CA GLU A 247 -1.50 -0.90 15.71
C GLU A 247 -1.82 -1.10 17.19
N LEU A 248 -1.78 -2.36 17.67
CA LEU A 248 -1.91 -2.67 19.10
C LEU A 248 -0.77 -2.04 19.92
N GLY A 249 0.47 -2.12 19.42
CA GLY A 249 1.63 -1.48 20.03
C GLY A 249 1.48 0.05 20.11
N LYS A 250 1.03 0.70 19.05
CA LYS A 250 0.71 2.14 19.06
C LYS A 250 -0.37 2.51 20.08
N THR A 251 -1.30 1.59 20.31
CA THR A 251 -2.40 1.80 21.25
C THR A 251 -1.93 1.69 22.69
N LEU A 252 -1.15 0.66 23.01
CA LEU A 252 -0.72 0.35 24.37
C LEU A 252 0.53 1.12 24.82
N ILE A 253 1.42 1.45 23.87
CA ILE A 253 2.73 2.06 24.13
C ILE A 253 2.93 3.27 23.19
N PRO A 254 2.17 4.36 23.36
CA PRO A 254 2.08 5.45 22.39
C PRO A 254 3.34 6.31 22.25
N ASP A 255 4.33 6.15 23.14
CA ASP A 255 5.49 7.04 23.22
C ASP A 255 6.76 6.46 22.54
N LEU A 256 6.63 5.43 21.70
CA LEU A 256 7.76 4.88 20.94
C LEU A 256 8.02 5.68 19.65
N ASN A 257 9.29 5.77 19.26
CA ASN A 257 9.71 6.44 18.03
C ASN A 257 9.35 5.63 16.77
N ASN A 258 9.28 4.31 16.89
CA ASN A 258 8.85 3.38 15.85
C ASN A 258 8.28 2.12 16.50
N TYR A 259 7.57 1.31 15.70
CA TYR A 259 6.87 0.12 16.13
C TYR A 259 7.31 -1.12 15.36
N LYS A 260 8.59 -1.19 15.01
CA LYS A 260 9.19 -2.39 14.43
C LYS A 260 9.19 -3.51 15.47
N LEU A 261 9.22 -4.75 14.99
CA LEU A 261 9.20 -5.94 15.86
C LEU A 261 10.34 -5.90 16.89
N ASP A 262 11.57 -5.62 16.45
CA ASP A 262 12.74 -5.50 17.31
C ASP A 262 12.57 -4.45 18.43
N THR A 263 12.00 -3.29 18.08
CA THR A 263 11.76 -2.20 19.03
C THR A 263 10.71 -2.60 20.08
N LEU A 264 9.60 -3.21 19.66
CA LEU A 264 8.56 -3.66 20.58
C LEU A 264 9.02 -4.83 21.43
N CYS A 265 9.74 -5.80 20.87
CA CYS A 265 10.33 -6.91 21.60
C CYS A 265 11.31 -6.41 22.68
N SER A 266 12.22 -5.51 22.31
CA SER A 266 13.14 -4.89 23.28
C SER A 266 12.40 -4.15 24.38
N ARG A 267 11.34 -3.38 24.03
CA ARG A 267 10.56 -2.59 25.00
C ARG A 267 9.82 -3.45 26.00
N LEU A 268 9.33 -4.62 25.58
CA LEU A 268 8.56 -5.56 26.42
C LEU A 268 9.40 -6.74 26.93
N GLY A 269 10.72 -6.75 26.70
CA GLY A 269 11.62 -7.80 27.18
C GLY A 269 11.34 -9.16 26.56
N VAL A 270 11.09 -9.19 25.23
CA VAL A 270 10.99 -10.40 24.42
C VAL A 270 12.33 -10.61 23.72
N SER A 271 12.84 -11.85 23.76
CA SER A 271 14.06 -12.22 23.00
C SER A 271 13.72 -12.38 21.52
N LEU A 272 14.54 -11.80 20.67
CA LEU A 272 14.43 -11.93 19.21
C LEU A 272 15.78 -12.39 18.68
N GLU A 273 15.93 -13.70 18.52
CA GLU A 273 17.11 -14.34 17.97
C GLU A 273 16.83 -14.72 16.50
N ASN A 274 17.84 -14.62 15.62
CA ASN A 274 17.73 -14.99 14.19
C ASN A 274 16.61 -14.28 13.41
N HIS A 275 16.48 -12.98 13.56
CA HIS A 275 15.52 -12.17 12.83
C HIS A 275 15.58 -12.41 11.30
N HIS A 276 14.44 -12.37 10.63
CA HIS A 276 14.19 -12.72 9.22
C HIS A 276 14.14 -14.25 8.94
N ARG A 277 13.55 -14.98 9.85
CA ARG A 277 13.07 -16.34 9.66
C ARG A 277 11.63 -16.40 10.14
N ALA A 278 10.71 -16.72 9.24
CA ALA A 278 9.27 -16.58 9.48
C ALA A 278 8.79 -17.26 10.77
N VAL A 279 9.29 -18.45 11.12
CA VAL A 279 8.85 -19.15 12.34
C VAL A 279 9.36 -18.47 13.61
N GLU A 280 10.59 -17.97 13.60
CA GLU A 280 11.19 -17.29 14.76
C GLU A 280 10.57 -15.92 14.97
N ASP A 281 10.27 -15.17 13.88
CA ASP A 281 9.56 -13.91 13.95
C ASP A 281 8.09 -14.11 14.39
N ALA A 282 7.43 -15.20 13.97
CA ALA A 282 6.10 -15.58 14.45
C ALA A 282 6.12 -15.95 15.96
N GLU A 283 7.12 -16.68 16.45
CA GLU A 283 7.26 -17.00 17.89
C GLU A 283 7.52 -15.76 18.73
N ALA A 284 8.42 -14.88 18.29
CA ALA A 284 8.67 -13.60 18.94
C ALA A 284 7.44 -12.70 18.94
N THR A 285 6.72 -12.65 17.82
CA THR A 285 5.45 -11.91 17.71
C THR A 285 4.39 -12.51 18.62
N ALA A 286 4.34 -13.83 18.80
CA ALA A 286 3.42 -14.49 19.72
C ALA A 286 3.72 -14.14 21.18
N GLU A 287 4.99 -14.17 21.59
CA GLU A 287 5.39 -13.77 22.94
C GLU A 287 5.08 -12.28 23.22
N LEU A 288 5.39 -11.42 22.22
CA LEU A 288 5.05 -10.00 22.24
C LEU A 288 3.54 -9.81 22.41
N PHE A 289 2.74 -10.49 21.59
CA PHE A 289 1.29 -10.40 21.62
C PHE A 289 0.70 -10.87 22.95
N LEU A 290 1.21 -11.94 23.54
CA LEU A 290 0.78 -12.42 24.87
C LEU A 290 1.03 -11.38 25.96
N LYS A 291 2.15 -10.66 25.91
CA LYS A 291 2.40 -9.54 26.84
C LYS A 291 1.42 -8.38 26.61
N MET A 292 1.09 -8.10 25.35
CA MET A 292 0.08 -7.09 25.02
C MET A 292 -1.33 -7.50 25.48
N LEU A 293 -1.72 -8.77 25.34
CA LEU A 293 -2.98 -9.29 25.90
C LEU A 293 -3.04 -9.12 27.42
N PHE A 294 -1.94 -9.37 28.11
CA PHE A 294 -1.86 -9.11 29.56
C PHE A 294 -2.09 -7.63 29.87
N MET A 295 -1.47 -6.70 29.14
CA MET A 295 -1.67 -5.26 29.32
C MET A 295 -3.13 -4.83 29.05
N LEU A 296 -3.80 -5.45 28.09
CA LEU A 296 -5.24 -5.22 27.83
C LEU A 296 -6.10 -5.67 29.02
N LYS A 297 -5.84 -6.86 29.55
CA LYS A 297 -6.55 -7.39 30.73
C LYS A 297 -6.37 -6.52 31.97
N GLU A 298 -5.18 -5.95 32.19
CA GLU A 298 -4.92 -4.97 33.26
C GLU A 298 -5.73 -3.67 33.10
N GLN A 299 -6.13 -3.33 31.86
CA GLN A 299 -7.00 -2.19 31.55
C GLN A 299 -8.50 -2.56 31.55
N ASN A 300 -8.86 -3.76 32.02
CA ASN A 300 -10.22 -4.30 32.02
C ASN A 300 -10.86 -4.43 30.64
N ILE A 301 -10.05 -4.60 29.60
CA ILE A 301 -10.51 -4.98 28.26
C ILE A 301 -10.77 -6.49 28.28
N THR A 302 -11.93 -6.92 27.81
CA THR A 302 -12.37 -8.32 27.90
C THR A 302 -12.74 -8.92 26.55
N SER A 303 -12.98 -8.09 25.54
CA SER A 303 -13.33 -8.52 24.19
C SER A 303 -12.43 -7.88 23.13
N LEU A 304 -12.37 -8.49 21.96
CA LEU A 304 -11.62 -7.95 20.80
C LEU A 304 -12.27 -6.66 20.26
N ASP A 305 -13.59 -6.52 20.38
CA ASP A 305 -14.33 -5.32 19.96
C ASP A 305 -13.90 -4.09 20.78
N ASP A 306 -13.66 -4.26 22.07
CA ASP A 306 -13.27 -3.18 22.99
C ASP A 306 -11.87 -2.60 22.65
N ILE A 307 -11.02 -3.35 21.94
CA ILE A 307 -9.66 -2.91 21.58
C ILE A 307 -9.69 -1.71 20.63
N ASN A 308 -10.57 -1.72 19.63
CA ASN A 308 -10.71 -0.60 18.69
C ASN A 308 -11.26 0.65 19.39
N GLU A 309 -12.14 0.49 20.36
CA GLU A 309 -12.60 1.62 21.19
C GLU A 309 -11.47 2.21 22.02
N LEU A 310 -10.62 1.36 22.64
CA LEU A 310 -9.43 1.81 23.36
C LEU A 310 -8.48 2.56 22.44
N ALA A 311 -8.24 2.05 21.24
CA ALA A 311 -7.38 2.67 20.23
C ALA A 311 -7.89 4.08 19.87
N SER A 312 -9.17 4.23 19.60
CA SER A 312 -9.81 5.50 19.28
C SER A 312 -9.66 6.53 20.40
N LYS A 313 -9.90 6.12 21.65
CA LYS A 313 -9.74 7.00 22.83
C LYS A 313 -8.29 7.48 23.04
N ASN A 314 -7.30 6.66 22.72
CA ASN A 314 -5.89 7.01 22.87
C ASN A 314 -5.37 7.93 21.76
N ILE A 315 -5.97 7.92 20.58
CA ILE A 315 -5.63 8.83 19.47
C ILE A 315 -6.01 10.27 19.80
N ASP A 316 -7.18 10.50 20.36
CA ASP A 316 -7.62 11.83 20.76
C ASP A 316 -6.67 12.44 21.81
N LYS A 317 -6.17 11.65 22.73
CA LYS A 317 -5.16 12.08 23.72
C LYS A 317 -3.82 12.44 23.09
N ARG A 318 -3.39 11.76 22.00
CA ARG A 318 -2.15 12.06 21.27
C ARG A 318 -2.24 13.37 20.47
N LYS A 319 -3.38 13.63 19.84
CA LYS A 319 -3.63 14.89 19.11
C LYS A 319 -3.61 16.10 20.03
N ILE A 320 -4.15 15.98 21.25
CA ILE A 320 -4.19 17.06 22.24
C ILE A 320 -2.77 17.38 22.78
N LYS A 321 -1.86 16.42 22.89
CA LYS A 321 -0.47 16.67 23.34
C LYS A 321 0.43 17.36 22.30
N LYS A 322 0.01 17.49 21.05
CA LYS A 322 0.79 18.12 19.96
C LYS A 322 0.43 19.60 19.71
N TYR A 323 -0.50 20.15 20.42
CA TYR A 323 -0.92 21.56 20.44
C TYR A 323 -0.78 22.10 21.89
#